data_837cfd7db42b3abd8d8be11dd53de039
#
_entry.id   837cfd7db42b3abd8d8be11dd53de039
#
_cell.length_a   1.000
_cell.length_b   1.000
_cell.length_c   1.000
_cell.angle_alpha   90.00
_cell.angle_beta   90.00
_cell.angle_gamma   90.00
#
_symmetry.space_group_name_H-M   'P 1'
#
loop_
_entity.id
_entity.type
_entity.pdbx_description
1 polymer ?
#
loop_
_entity_poly.entity_id
_entity_poly.type
_entity_poly.pdbx_seq_one_letter_code
_entity_poly.pdbx_strand_id
1 'polypeptide(L)'
;MKKILLLLSLMISISAAAKRTIPVFITAGQSNTDGRIGNELLPDYIQQNKYKHCYWCYNSGAHSMDGKFELFWPRIINKNKPGRWAYDAVTYYWLEQSLKEDFYVIKESLGGTAIDLSCGSNQKMYWCASPEYLDSVAASDKGGKSLLKALCENIDLAIDNSLSKMKGNYEFKAMLWHQGESDRHASGKYYENLKAVIAYVRQHLVKKTGNEKYAKLPILLGGISQKSRGWSQGVEEAQKRLQSEDPNIHLVEVPNTTMQKDNIHFTAEGGEILGKKMYNKLVDLKLAGKKAKYIPVEE
;
A
#
# COMPACT_ATOMS: atom_id res chain seq x y z
N MET A 1 5.92 77.18 -2.59
CA MET A 1 4.88 76.13 -2.69
C MET A 1 5.51 74.90 -3.27
N LYS A 2 5.91 73.93 -2.42
CA LYS A 2 6.53 72.63 -2.83
C LYS A 2 5.41 71.60 -2.97
N LYS A 3 5.20 71.06 -4.17
CA LYS A 3 4.28 69.94 -4.42
C LYS A 3 4.98 68.64 -4.05
N ILE A 4 4.47 68.00 -3.03
CA ILE A 4 4.88 66.65 -2.62
C ILE A 4 4.09 65.66 -3.51
N LEU A 5 4.80 64.92 -4.37
CA LEU A 5 4.26 63.82 -5.18
C LEU A 5 4.29 62.54 -4.31
N LEU A 6 3.11 62.09 -3.87
CA LEU A 6 2.96 60.84 -3.14
C LEU A 6 2.88 59.70 -4.16
N LEU A 7 3.96 58.92 -4.30
CA LEU A 7 3.96 57.66 -5.07
C LEU A 7 3.36 56.57 -4.19
N LEU A 8 2.12 56.18 -4.49
CA LEU A 8 1.49 54.99 -3.91
C LEU A 8 2.03 53.77 -4.69
N SER A 9 2.99 53.02 -4.11
CA SER A 9 3.42 51.74 -4.64
C SER A 9 2.39 50.69 -4.28
N LEU A 10 1.58 50.25 -5.22
CA LEU A 10 0.65 49.14 -5.11
C LEU A 10 1.45 47.83 -5.13
N MET A 11 1.76 47.29 -3.96
CA MET A 11 2.31 45.93 -3.86
C MET A 11 1.20 44.91 -4.16
N ILE A 12 1.17 44.45 -5.39
CA ILE A 12 0.35 43.29 -5.78
C ILE A 12 1.05 42.05 -5.22
N SER A 13 0.61 41.61 -4.09
CA SER A 13 0.99 40.29 -3.54
C SER A 13 0.36 39.21 -4.45
N ILE A 14 1.11 38.71 -5.40
CA ILE A 14 0.76 37.48 -6.14
C ILE A 14 0.91 36.34 -5.15
N SER A 15 -0.17 36.00 -4.47
CA SER A 15 -0.26 34.74 -3.74
C SER A 15 -0.19 33.62 -4.76
N ALA A 16 0.99 33.05 -4.94
CA ALA A 16 1.13 31.80 -5.67
C ALA A 16 0.30 30.75 -4.95
N ALA A 17 -0.89 30.45 -5.47
CA ALA A 17 -1.70 29.37 -4.93
C ALA A 17 -0.83 28.09 -4.91
N ALA A 18 -0.59 27.55 -3.74
CA ALA A 18 0.21 26.34 -3.58
C ALA A 18 -0.40 25.26 -4.49
N LYS A 19 0.40 24.73 -5.41
CA LYS A 19 -0.07 23.73 -6.37
C LYS A 19 -0.57 22.52 -5.59
N ARG A 20 -1.81 22.10 -5.84
CA ARG A 20 -2.44 20.95 -5.15
C ARG A 20 -1.52 19.74 -5.25
N THR A 21 -1.27 19.07 -4.13
CA THR A 21 -0.53 17.80 -4.08
C THR A 21 -1.51 16.66 -3.99
N ILE A 22 -1.47 15.75 -4.94
CA ILE A 22 -2.33 14.56 -5.03
C ILE A 22 -1.68 13.44 -4.22
N PRO A 23 -2.32 12.95 -3.14
CA PRO A 23 -1.76 11.85 -2.36
C PRO A 23 -1.83 10.53 -3.13
N VAL A 24 -0.71 9.78 -3.14
CA VAL A 24 -0.62 8.45 -3.74
C VAL A 24 -0.10 7.48 -2.69
N PHE A 25 -0.77 6.34 -2.54
CA PHE A 25 -0.34 5.25 -1.67
C PHE A 25 -0.02 4.02 -2.50
N ILE A 26 0.89 3.20 -2.01
CA ILE A 26 1.18 1.89 -2.59
C ILE A 26 0.65 0.84 -1.62
N THR A 27 0.02 -0.21 -2.13
CA THR A 27 -0.38 -1.37 -1.33
C THR A 27 0.11 -2.63 -2.00
N ALA A 28 0.89 -3.44 -1.27
CA ALA A 28 1.44 -4.66 -1.82
C ALA A 28 1.45 -5.79 -0.77
N GLY A 29 1.46 -7.03 -1.25
CA GLY A 29 1.49 -8.20 -0.38
C GLY A 29 0.84 -9.45 -0.96
N GLN A 30 0.45 -10.38 -0.07
CA GLN A 30 -0.14 -11.64 -0.47
C GLN A 30 -1.66 -11.73 -0.20
N SER A 31 -2.18 -12.89 0.13
CA SER A 31 -3.63 -13.16 0.17
C SER A 31 -4.44 -12.24 1.10
N ASN A 32 -3.93 -11.88 2.27
CA ASN A 32 -4.62 -10.97 3.18
C ASN A 32 -4.58 -9.50 2.69
N THR A 33 -3.75 -9.19 1.69
CA THR A 33 -3.78 -7.93 0.93
C THR A 33 -4.64 -8.05 -0.32
N ASP A 34 -4.57 -9.20 -1.02
CA ASP A 34 -5.33 -9.47 -2.25
C ASP A 34 -6.85 -9.50 -2.02
N GLY A 35 -7.28 -9.95 -0.84
CA GLY A 35 -8.67 -10.03 -0.41
C GLY A 35 -9.17 -11.47 -0.31
N ARG A 36 -9.65 -11.83 0.89
CA ARG A 36 -10.19 -13.17 1.18
C ARG A 36 -11.46 -13.12 2.00
N ILE A 37 -11.94 -11.94 2.33
CA ILE A 37 -13.17 -11.72 3.10
C ILE A 37 -14.28 -11.36 2.10
N GLY A 38 -15.43 -12.02 2.16
CA GLY A 38 -16.53 -11.76 1.24
C GLY A 38 -17.10 -10.34 1.38
N ASN A 39 -17.49 -9.72 0.27
CA ASN A 39 -18.03 -8.35 0.30
C ASN A 39 -19.33 -8.21 1.08
N GLU A 40 -20.06 -9.30 1.28
CA GLU A 40 -21.24 -9.35 2.15
C GLU A 40 -20.90 -9.12 3.65
N LEU A 41 -19.61 -9.26 4.00
CA LEU A 41 -19.08 -9.02 5.35
C LEU A 41 -18.33 -7.67 5.47
N LEU A 42 -18.43 -6.81 4.47
CA LEU A 42 -17.91 -5.44 4.60
C LEU A 42 -18.57 -4.73 5.79
N PRO A 43 -17.84 -3.94 6.56
CA PRO A 43 -18.43 -3.11 7.62
C PRO A 43 -19.58 -2.25 7.09
N ASP A 44 -20.67 -2.15 7.85
CA ASP A 44 -21.88 -1.43 7.46
C ASP A 44 -21.60 0.01 7.04
N TYR A 45 -20.69 0.68 7.72
CA TYR A 45 -20.32 2.06 7.39
C TYR A 45 -19.67 2.19 6.01
N ILE A 46 -19.01 1.14 5.48
CA ILE A 46 -18.48 1.11 4.11
C ILE A 46 -19.62 0.79 3.12
N GLN A 47 -20.47 -0.21 3.44
CA GLN A 47 -21.57 -0.60 2.57
C GLN A 47 -22.54 0.57 2.32
N GLN A 48 -22.86 1.33 3.38
CA GLN A 48 -23.82 2.44 3.32
C GLN A 48 -23.26 3.68 2.61
N ASN A 49 -22.00 4.00 2.84
CA ASN A 49 -21.42 5.26 2.36
C ASN A 49 -20.66 5.13 1.04
N LYS A 50 -20.15 3.93 0.72
CA LYS A 50 -19.28 3.66 -0.42
C LYS A 50 -18.09 4.65 -0.51
N TYR A 51 -17.23 4.46 -1.49
CA TYR A 51 -16.10 5.37 -1.73
C TYR A 51 -16.49 6.44 -2.75
N LYS A 52 -15.92 7.65 -2.58
CA LYS A 52 -16.17 8.81 -3.46
C LYS A 52 -14.87 9.45 -3.95
N HIS A 53 -13.79 9.30 -3.18
CA HIS A 53 -12.51 9.98 -3.40
C HIS A 53 -11.31 9.04 -3.42
N CYS A 54 -11.51 7.73 -3.20
CA CYS A 54 -10.46 6.72 -3.32
C CYS A 54 -10.45 6.15 -4.74
N TYR A 55 -9.36 6.33 -5.46
CA TYR A 55 -9.15 5.75 -6.78
C TYR A 55 -8.01 4.75 -6.74
N TRP A 56 -8.16 3.60 -7.40
CA TRP A 56 -7.12 2.59 -7.42
C TRP A 56 -6.75 2.13 -8.81
N CYS A 57 -5.48 1.75 -8.97
CA CYS A 57 -4.96 0.97 -10.07
C CYS A 57 -4.48 -0.36 -9.50
N TYR A 58 -5.15 -1.45 -9.85
CA TYR A 58 -4.95 -2.75 -9.23
C TYR A 58 -4.43 -3.78 -10.22
N ASN A 59 -3.37 -4.45 -9.84
CA ASN A 59 -2.86 -5.62 -10.53
C ASN A 59 -2.87 -6.85 -9.59
N SER A 60 -3.12 -8.02 -10.17
CA SER A 60 -3.04 -9.29 -9.47
C SER A 60 -2.83 -10.42 -10.47
N GLY A 61 -1.65 -11.00 -10.50
CA GLY A 61 -1.32 -12.05 -11.47
C GLY A 61 -1.60 -11.61 -12.91
N ALA A 62 -2.56 -12.26 -13.57
CA ALA A 62 -2.90 -11.98 -14.98
C ALA A 62 -3.72 -10.70 -15.20
N HIS A 63 -4.14 -10.04 -14.15
CA HIS A 63 -4.92 -8.81 -14.27
C HIS A 63 -4.02 -7.57 -14.17
N SER A 64 -4.18 -6.67 -15.14
CA SER A 64 -3.57 -5.34 -15.13
C SER A 64 -4.59 -4.27 -15.52
N MET A 65 -4.54 -3.12 -14.87
CA MET A 65 -5.29 -1.93 -15.24
C MET A 65 -4.48 -0.95 -16.08
N ASP A 66 -3.27 -1.33 -16.50
CA ASP A 66 -2.37 -0.55 -17.37
C ASP A 66 -2.15 0.89 -16.88
N GLY A 67 -2.02 1.06 -15.57
CA GLY A 67 -1.81 2.36 -14.95
C GLY A 67 -3.04 3.28 -14.93
N LYS A 68 -4.23 2.78 -15.25
CA LYS A 68 -5.49 3.55 -15.22
C LYS A 68 -6.15 3.42 -13.86
N PHE A 69 -6.65 4.51 -13.34
CA PHE A 69 -7.37 4.53 -12.06
C PHE A 69 -8.88 4.50 -12.28
N GLU A 70 -9.55 3.74 -11.45
CA GLU A 70 -11.01 3.75 -11.30
C GLU A 70 -11.40 4.00 -9.85
N LEU A 71 -12.64 4.41 -9.61
CA LEU A 71 -13.15 4.57 -8.25
C LEU A 71 -13.07 3.23 -7.52
N PHE A 72 -12.48 3.24 -6.32
CA PHE A 72 -12.26 2.03 -5.55
C PHE A 72 -13.57 1.36 -5.15
N TRP A 73 -13.64 0.07 -5.38
CA TRP A 73 -14.58 -0.84 -4.75
C TRP A 73 -13.93 -2.22 -4.60
N PRO A 74 -13.99 -2.84 -3.41
CA PRO A 74 -13.37 -4.15 -3.22
C PRO A 74 -13.98 -5.20 -4.14
N ARG A 75 -13.18 -5.80 -4.98
CA ARG A 75 -13.62 -6.85 -5.90
C ARG A 75 -12.51 -7.81 -6.23
N ILE A 76 -12.88 -9.03 -6.57
CA ILE A 76 -12.02 -9.93 -7.34
C ILE A 76 -12.47 -9.91 -8.78
N ILE A 77 -11.51 -10.00 -9.68
CA ILE A 77 -11.74 -10.06 -11.11
C ILE A 77 -12.07 -11.50 -11.53
N ASN A 78 -13.14 -12.01 -10.99
CA ASN A 78 -13.76 -13.22 -11.47
C ASN A 78 -15.27 -12.99 -11.47
N LYS A 79 -15.85 -12.81 -12.65
CA LYS A 79 -17.27 -12.51 -12.85
C LYS A 79 -18.22 -13.53 -12.19
N ASN A 80 -17.73 -14.72 -11.90
CA ASN A 80 -18.53 -15.82 -11.38
C ASN A 80 -18.40 -16.02 -9.85
N LYS A 81 -17.67 -15.15 -9.14
CA LYS A 81 -17.50 -15.23 -7.68
C LYS A 81 -17.90 -13.93 -7.02
N PRO A 82 -18.46 -13.99 -5.79
CA PRO A 82 -18.69 -12.81 -4.97
C PRO A 82 -17.40 -11.99 -4.87
N GLY A 83 -17.54 -10.67 -4.84
CA GLY A 83 -16.41 -9.78 -4.57
C GLY A 83 -15.80 -10.06 -3.20
N ARG A 84 -14.55 -9.69 -3.03
CA ARG A 84 -13.82 -9.88 -1.77
C ARG A 84 -13.04 -8.62 -1.42
N TRP A 85 -12.88 -8.38 -0.13
CA TRP A 85 -12.12 -7.29 0.41
C TRP A 85 -10.93 -7.76 1.27
N ALA A 86 -10.04 -6.84 1.55
CA ALA A 86 -8.90 -6.98 2.44
C ALA A 86 -8.85 -5.79 3.41
N TYR A 87 -7.96 -5.83 4.38
CA TYR A 87 -7.78 -4.78 5.39
C TYR A 87 -7.68 -3.36 4.81
N ASP A 88 -7.11 -3.24 3.62
CA ASP A 88 -6.89 -1.96 2.93
C ASP A 88 -8.20 -1.24 2.58
N ALA A 89 -9.29 -1.96 2.35
CA ALA A 89 -10.60 -1.34 2.17
C ALA A 89 -10.97 -0.46 3.37
N VAL A 90 -10.77 -0.96 4.59
CA VAL A 90 -11.02 -0.19 5.82
C VAL A 90 -10.05 0.99 5.94
N THR A 91 -8.75 0.77 5.65
CA THR A 91 -7.75 1.84 5.66
C THR A 91 -8.13 2.97 4.70
N TYR A 92 -8.53 2.62 3.46
CA TYR A 92 -8.90 3.62 2.44
C TYR A 92 -10.18 4.36 2.80
N TYR A 93 -11.15 3.69 3.41
CA TYR A 93 -12.38 4.35 3.88
C TYR A 93 -12.05 5.47 4.88
N TRP A 94 -11.26 5.17 5.90
CA TRP A 94 -10.90 6.16 6.91
C TRP A 94 -9.95 7.24 6.39
N LEU A 95 -9.07 6.91 5.43
CA LEU A 95 -8.30 7.91 4.70
C LEU A 95 -9.21 8.87 3.94
N GLU A 96 -10.22 8.36 3.25
CA GLU A 96 -11.20 9.19 2.55
C GLU A 96 -11.94 10.13 3.51
N GLN A 97 -12.38 9.61 4.67
CA GLN A 97 -13.08 10.40 5.67
C GLN A 97 -12.21 11.53 6.27
N SER A 98 -10.89 11.36 6.28
CA SER A 98 -9.96 12.32 6.85
C SER A 98 -9.37 13.29 5.82
N LEU A 99 -9.01 12.82 4.64
CA LEU A 99 -8.45 13.63 3.56
C LEU A 99 -9.52 14.53 2.92
N LYS A 100 -10.72 14.01 2.70
CA LYS A 100 -11.86 14.69 2.02
C LYS A 100 -11.50 15.26 0.64
N GLU A 101 -10.57 14.61 -0.03
CA GLU A 101 -10.10 14.92 -1.37
C GLU A 101 -9.67 13.63 -2.08
N ASP A 102 -9.60 13.69 -3.40
CA ASP A 102 -9.18 12.53 -4.19
C ASP A 102 -7.76 12.13 -3.84
N PHE A 103 -7.58 10.83 -3.56
CA PHE A 103 -6.30 10.18 -3.41
C PHE A 103 -6.26 8.89 -4.23
N TYR A 104 -5.05 8.42 -4.53
CA TYR A 104 -4.81 7.36 -5.48
C TYR A 104 -4.04 6.23 -4.83
N VAL A 105 -4.36 5.00 -5.21
CA VAL A 105 -3.71 3.79 -4.71
C VAL A 105 -3.21 2.96 -5.87
N ILE A 106 -1.94 2.59 -5.83
CA ILE A 106 -1.36 1.60 -6.73
C ILE A 106 -1.22 0.31 -5.94
N LYS A 107 -1.95 -0.74 -6.37
CA LYS A 107 -1.99 -2.01 -5.65
C LYS A 107 -1.46 -3.14 -6.51
N GLU A 108 -0.53 -3.92 -5.94
CA GLU A 108 -0.06 -5.19 -6.49
C GLU A 108 -0.18 -6.28 -5.43
N SER A 109 -0.93 -7.33 -5.68
CA SER A 109 -1.07 -8.41 -4.71
C SER A 109 -1.44 -9.72 -5.36
N LEU A 110 -0.88 -10.82 -4.86
CA LEU A 110 -1.23 -12.17 -5.28
C LEU A 110 -1.18 -13.11 -4.08
N GLY A 111 -2.27 -13.83 -3.85
CA GLY A 111 -2.37 -14.75 -2.71
C GLY A 111 -1.39 -15.93 -2.80
N GLY A 112 -0.82 -16.31 -1.66
CA GLY A 112 0.07 -17.46 -1.53
C GLY A 112 1.46 -17.23 -2.15
N THR A 113 1.98 -16.01 -2.10
CA THR A 113 3.28 -15.66 -2.69
C THR A 113 4.33 -15.37 -1.64
N ALA A 114 5.57 -15.79 -1.92
CA ALA A 114 6.74 -15.67 -1.05
C ALA A 114 7.75 -14.65 -1.57
N ILE A 115 8.67 -14.21 -0.70
CA ILE A 115 9.86 -13.47 -1.09
C ILE A 115 10.99 -14.45 -1.40
N ASP A 116 11.20 -15.45 -0.53
CA ASP A 116 12.28 -16.42 -0.66
C ASP A 116 11.97 -17.48 -1.73
N LEU A 117 12.91 -17.70 -2.64
CA LEU A 117 12.77 -18.65 -3.76
C LEU A 117 12.74 -20.12 -3.30
N SER A 118 13.18 -20.42 -2.07
CA SER A 118 13.08 -21.77 -1.50
C SER A 118 11.70 -22.11 -0.98
N CYS A 119 10.82 -21.11 -0.84
CA CYS A 119 9.44 -21.28 -0.44
C CYS A 119 8.52 -21.56 -1.64
N GLY A 120 7.44 -22.31 -1.40
CA GLY A 120 6.38 -22.44 -2.38
C GLY A 120 5.68 -21.10 -2.63
N SER A 121 5.54 -20.72 -3.89
CA SER A 121 4.86 -19.48 -4.28
C SER A 121 3.87 -19.74 -5.40
N ASN A 122 2.70 -19.10 -5.30
CA ASN A 122 1.62 -19.24 -6.25
C ASN A 122 2.09 -18.82 -7.65
N GLN A 123 1.77 -19.65 -8.67
CA GLN A 123 2.16 -19.43 -10.06
C GLN A 123 3.68 -19.26 -10.25
N LYS A 124 4.50 -19.65 -9.28
CA LYS A 124 5.95 -19.39 -9.26
C LYS A 124 6.30 -17.90 -9.39
N MET A 125 5.43 -17.02 -8.91
CA MET A 125 5.65 -15.59 -8.83
C MET A 125 6.15 -15.19 -7.44
N TYR A 126 7.23 -14.45 -7.38
CA TYR A 126 7.93 -14.11 -6.15
C TYR A 126 8.14 -12.60 -6.00
N TRP A 127 8.28 -12.15 -4.76
CA TRP A 127 8.69 -10.80 -4.39
C TRP A 127 10.23 -10.64 -4.28
N CYS A 128 10.98 -11.66 -4.67
CA CYS A 128 12.42 -11.71 -4.55
C CYS A 128 13.10 -10.51 -5.25
N ALA A 129 14.02 -9.86 -4.54
CA ALA A 129 14.80 -8.72 -5.02
C ALA A 129 16.24 -9.05 -5.40
N SER A 130 16.62 -10.37 -5.44
CA SER A 130 17.99 -10.70 -5.86
C SER A 130 18.23 -10.34 -7.33
N PRO A 131 19.36 -9.74 -7.67
CA PRO A 131 19.66 -9.35 -9.06
C PRO A 131 19.56 -10.54 -10.03
N GLU A 132 20.08 -11.70 -9.66
CA GLU A 132 20.08 -12.90 -10.51
C GLU A 132 18.66 -13.35 -10.83
N TYR A 133 17.74 -13.29 -9.86
CA TYR A 133 16.34 -13.61 -10.09
C TYR A 133 15.67 -12.55 -10.96
N LEU A 134 15.86 -11.28 -10.67
CA LEU A 134 15.25 -10.17 -11.39
C LEU A 134 15.72 -10.10 -12.85
N ASP A 135 16.96 -10.47 -13.13
CA ASP A 135 17.49 -10.52 -14.50
C ASP A 135 16.92 -11.70 -15.30
N SER A 136 16.54 -12.77 -14.61
CA SER A 136 16.04 -14.01 -15.23
C SER A 136 14.53 -14.02 -15.53
N VAL A 137 13.75 -13.03 -15.05
CA VAL A 137 12.28 -13.06 -15.13
C VAL A 137 11.70 -11.79 -15.74
N ALA A 138 10.56 -11.94 -16.43
CA ALA A 138 9.76 -10.82 -16.91
C ALA A 138 8.92 -10.21 -15.78
N ALA A 139 8.51 -8.95 -15.94
CA ALA A 139 7.60 -8.28 -15.02
C ALA A 139 6.14 -8.74 -15.21
N SER A 140 5.73 -8.97 -16.45
CA SER A 140 4.34 -9.31 -16.77
C SER A 140 4.00 -10.77 -16.48
N ASP A 141 2.75 -11.01 -16.22
CA ASP A 141 2.13 -12.29 -15.94
C ASP A 141 2.13 -13.29 -17.12
N LYS A 142 2.26 -12.84 -18.33
CA LYS A 142 2.36 -13.70 -19.53
C LYS A 142 3.61 -14.59 -19.57
N GLY A 143 4.14 -14.92 -18.44
CA GLY A 143 5.38 -15.63 -18.20
C GLY A 143 6.18 -14.99 -17.09
N GLY A 144 5.67 -13.92 -16.54
CA GLY A 144 6.28 -13.19 -15.45
C GLY A 144 6.23 -13.97 -14.15
N LYS A 145 7.35 -13.95 -13.43
CA LYS A 145 7.50 -14.63 -12.14
C LYS A 145 7.89 -13.66 -11.02
N SER A 146 8.07 -12.38 -11.34
CA SER A 146 8.46 -11.35 -10.38
C SER A 146 7.30 -10.40 -10.11
N LEU A 147 6.73 -10.50 -8.91
CA LEU A 147 5.74 -9.52 -8.43
C LEU A 147 6.38 -8.17 -8.11
N LEU A 148 7.65 -8.16 -7.74
CA LEU A 148 8.38 -6.92 -7.46
C LEU A 148 8.56 -6.09 -8.73
N LYS A 149 8.93 -6.72 -9.85
CA LYS A 149 8.97 -6.05 -11.16
C LYS A 149 7.59 -5.60 -11.59
N ALA A 150 6.56 -6.45 -11.43
CA ALA A 150 5.18 -6.10 -11.76
C ALA A 150 4.67 -4.89 -10.98
N LEU A 151 4.98 -4.80 -9.68
CA LEU A 151 4.68 -3.61 -8.87
C LEU A 151 5.35 -2.36 -9.43
N CYS A 152 6.64 -2.43 -9.75
CA CYS A 152 7.39 -1.30 -10.29
C CYS A 152 6.87 -0.87 -11.67
N GLU A 153 6.55 -1.82 -12.54
CA GLU A 153 5.91 -1.55 -13.83
C GLU A 153 4.53 -0.90 -13.66
N ASN A 154 3.73 -1.40 -12.72
CA ASN A 154 2.43 -0.79 -12.39
C ASN A 154 2.57 0.66 -11.88
N ILE A 155 3.60 0.94 -11.07
CA ILE A 155 3.95 2.31 -10.64
C ILE A 155 4.30 3.17 -11.86
N ASP A 156 5.14 2.67 -12.77
CA ASP A 156 5.55 3.40 -13.96
C ASP A 156 4.37 3.72 -14.88
N LEU A 157 3.54 2.72 -15.15
CA LEU A 157 2.33 2.89 -15.95
C LEU A 157 1.34 3.86 -15.30
N ALA A 158 1.16 3.79 -13.98
CA ALA A 158 0.29 4.72 -13.26
C ALA A 158 0.80 6.18 -13.34
N ILE A 159 2.11 6.38 -13.25
CA ILE A 159 2.73 7.69 -13.44
C ILE A 159 2.53 8.16 -14.89
N ASP A 160 2.92 7.35 -15.88
CA ASP A 160 2.98 7.76 -17.28
C ASP A 160 1.58 7.91 -17.90
N ASN A 161 0.66 7.02 -17.57
CA ASN A 161 -0.67 7.00 -18.18
C ASN A 161 -1.69 7.88 -17.46
N SER A 162 -1.47 8.20 -16.17
CA SER A 162 -2.46 8.90 -15.36
C SER A 162 -1.89 10.06 -14.55
N LEU A 163 -1.04 9.81 -13.56
CA LEU A 163 -0.65 10.81 -12.55
C LEU A 163 0.05 12.03 -13.14
N SER A 164 0.96 11.85 -14.10
CA SER A 164 1.68 12.95 -14.76
C SER A 164 0.77 13.86 -15.60
N LYS A 165 -0.42 13.38 -15.99
CA LYS A 165 -1.41 14.12 -16.80
C LYS A 165 -2.41 14.89 -15.94
N MET A 166 -2.42 14.67 -14.62
CA MET A 166 -3.35 15.34 -13.70
C MET A 166 -2.92 16.78 -13.42
N LYS A 167 -3.91 17.64 -13.15
CA LYS A 167 -3.63 19.00 -12.67
C LYS A 167 -3.13 18.95 -11.22
N GLY A 168 -1.89 19.26 -10.99
CA GLY A 168 -1.26 19.22 -9.67
C GLY A 168 0.05 18.45 -9.68
N ASN A 169 0.66 18.33 -8.53
CA ASN A 169 1.78 17.42 -8.30
C ASN A 169 1.24 16.19 -7.59
N TYR A 170 1.70 15.01 -7.95
CA TYR A 170 1.44 13.81 -7.16
C TYR A 170 2.57 13.58 -6.16
N GLU A 171 2.26 12.89 -5.07
CA GLU A 171 3.23 12.56 -4.03
C GLU A 171 2.94 11.19 -3.44
N PHE A 172 3.90 10.28 -3.53
CA PHE A 172 3.83 9.01 -2.82
C PHE A 172 3.98 9.25 -1.31
N LYS A 173 3.00 8.83 -0.54
CA LYS A 173 2.91 9.07 0.90
C LYS A 173 3.42 7.92 1.73
N ALA A 174 3.07 6.70 1.39
CA ALA A 174 3.49 5.49 2.07
C ALA A 174 3.26 4.24 1.20
N MET A 175 3.92 3.14 1.58
CA MET A 175 3.59 1.79 1.12
C MET A 175 3.05 0.96 2.29
N LEU A 176 1.88 0.36 2.08
CA LEU A 176 1.28 -0.64 2.97
C LEU A 176 1.68 -2.02 2.47
N TRP A 177 2.28 -2.81 3.34
CA TRP A 177 2.76 -4.15 3.04
C TRP A 177 2.21 -5.17 4.03
N HIS A 178 1.60 -6.25 3.53
CA HIS A 178 1.23 -7.38 4.39
C HIS A 178 1.51 -8.69 3.67
N GLN A 179 2.58 -9.35 4.11
CA GLN A 179 3.09 -10.60 3.58
C GLN A 179 4.03 -11.23 4.63
N GLY A 180 4.29 -12.52 4.54
CA GLY A 180 5.22 -13.26 5.39
C GLY A 180 4.73 -14.67 5.70
N GLU A 181 3.43 -14.95 5.60
CA GLU A 181 2.86 -16.26 5.87
C GLU A 181 3.45 -17.35 4.96
N SER A 182 3.76 -17.00 3.72
CA SER A 182 4.38 -17.92 2.76
C SER A 182 5.87 -18.15 3.02
N ASP A 183 6.52 -17.24 3.75
CA ASP A 183 7.96 -17.30 4.07
C ASP A 183 8.25 -17.90 5.47
N ARG A 184 7.23 -18.38 6.19
CA ARG A 184 7.37 -18.92 7.55
C ARG A 184 8.46 -20.00 7.67
N HIS A 185 8.69 -20.78 6.62
CA HIS A 185 9.71 -21.85 6.59
C HIS A 185 11.10 -21.36 6.20
N ALA A 186 11.22 -20.12 5.69
CA ALA A 186 12.48 -19.43 5.40
C ALA A 186 12.66 -18.19 6.29
N SER A 187 12.02 -18.17 7.46
CA SER A 187 11.93 -16.99 8.33
C SER A 187 13.30 -16.42 8.73
N GLY A 188 14.35 -17.26 8.83
CA GLY A 188 15.71 -16.81 9.10
C GLY A 188 16.32 -15.89 8.01
N LYS A 189 15.75 -15.91 6.79
CA LYS A 189 16.16 -15.03 5.68
C LYS A 189 15.21 -13.84 5.49
N TYR A 190 14.07 -13.83 6.18
CA TYR A 190 13.00 -12.88 5.91
C TYR A 190 13.43 -11.42 6.12
N TYR A 191 14.28 -11.16 7.12
CA TYR A 191 14.81 -9.82 7.36
C TYR A 191 15.57 -9.27 6.15
N GLU A 192 16.57 -9.99 5.65
CA GLU A 192 17.37 -9.56 4.50
C GLU A 192 16.51 -9.47 3.22
N ASN A 193 15.65 -10.46 3.02
CA ASN A 193 14.76 -10.52 1.87
C ASN A 193 13.79 -9.32 1.84
N LEU A 194 13.11 -9.00 2.92
CA LEU A 194 12.17 -7.88 2.98
C LEU A 194 12.88 -6.53 2.92
N LYS A 195 14.05 -6.42 3.57
CA LYS A 195 14.91 -5.23 3.46
C LYS A 195 15.28 -4.93 2.01
N ALA A 196 15.64 -5.95 1.24
CA ALA A 196 15.96 -5.81 -0.18
C ALA A 196 14.75 -5.41 -1.02
N VAL A 197 13.56 -5.97 -0.76
CA VAL A 197 12.30 -5.58 -1.43
C VAL A 197 12.00 -4.09 -1.19
N ILE A 198 12.08 -3.64 0.07
CA ILE A 198 11.83 -2.24 0.44
C ILE A 198 12.84 -1.31 -0.25
N ALA A 199 14.12 -1.66 -0.21
CA ALA A 199 15.17 -0.90 -0.87
C ALA A 199 14.93 -0.79 -2.38
N TYR A 200 14.54 -1.89 -3.03
CA TYR A 200 14.27 -1.91 -4.46
C TYR A 200 13.12 -0.97 -4.85
N VAL A 201 12.00 -1.02 -4.13
CA VAL A 201 10.84 -0.13 -4.40
C VAL A 201 11.23 1.34 -4.18
N ARG A 202 11.93 1.67 -3.10
CA ARG A 202 12.38 3.03 -2.82
C ARG A 202 13.32 3.56 -3.91
N GLN A 203 14.31 2.77 -4.31
CA GLN A 203 15.26 3.12 -5.37
C GLN A 203 14.55 3.28 -6.72
N HIS A 204 13.59 2.41 -7.03
CA HIS A 204 12.80 2.52 -8.24
C HIS A 204 12.02 3.86 -8.28
N LEU A 205 11.36 4.23 -7.19
CA LEU A 205 10.65 5.51 -7.10
C LEU A 205 11.58 6.71 -7.25
N VAL A 206 12.76 6.70 -6.62
CA VAL A 206 13.78 7.75 -6.82
C VAL A 206 14.19 7.82 -8.28
N LYS A 207 14.53 6.70 -8.90
CA LYS A 207 14.94 6.64 -10.32
C LYS A 207 13.83 7.14 -11.25
N LYS A 208 12.58 6.72 -11.04
CA LYS A 208 11.44 7.08 -11.91
C LYS A 208 11.05 8.54 -11.79
N THR A 209 11.13 9.10 -10.59
CA THR A 209 10.61 10.46 -10.32
C THR A 209 11.68 11.54 -10.21
N GLY A 210 12.95 11.16 -10.05
CA GLY A 210 14.04 12.08 -9.74
C GLY A 210 13.96 12.69 -8.33
N ASN A 211 13.12 12.14 -7.44
CA ASN A 211 12.86 12.73 -6.13
C ASN A 211 13.47 11.90 -5.01
N GLU A 212 14.59 12.35 -4.47
CA GLU A 212 15.38 11.67 -3.42
C GLU A 212 14.62 11.42 -2.11
N LYS A 213 13.52 12.15 -1.84
CA LYS A 213 12.71 11.89 -0.64
C LYS A 213 12.15 10.47 -0.59
N TYR A 214 11.94 9.84 -1.75
CA TYR A 214 11.40 8.48 -1.82
C TYR A 214 12.40 7.40 -1.39
N ALA A 215 13.69 7.70 -1.25
CA ALA A 215 14.65 6.84 -0.57
C ALA A 215 14.25 6.55 0.90
N LYS A 216 13.39 7.41 1.47
CA LYS A 216 12.84 7.32 2.83
C LYS A 216 11.31 7.19 2.82
N LEU A 217 10.70 6.66 1.75
CA LEU A 217 9.26 6.43 1.72
C LEU A 217 8.83 5.63 2.96
N PRO A 218 7.84 6.12 3.74
CA PRO A 218 7.29 5.35 4.86
C PRO A 218 6.71 4.01 4.42
N ILE A 219 7.05 2.94 5.15
CA ILE A 219 6.56 1.59 4.93
C ILE A 219 5.80 1.14 6.17
N LEU A 220 4.54 0.77 6.01
CA LEU A 220 3.73 0.19 7.06
C LEU A 220 3.67 -1.33 6.86
N LEU A 221 4.28 -2.08 7.77
CA LEU A 221 4.28 -3.54 7.76
C LEU A 221 3.10 -4.05 8.57
N GLY A 222 2.14 -4.71 7.96
CA GLY A 222 1.09 -5.44 8.66
C GLY A 222 1.66 -6.71 9.29
N GLY A 223 1.57 -6.83 10.60
CA GLY A 223 1.95 -8.02 11.33
C GLY A 223 1.05 -9.21 11.00
N ILE A 224 1.54 -10.41 11.23
CA ILE A 224 0.78 -11.66 11.09
C ILE A 224 0.21 -12.04 12.45
N SER A 225 -1.07 -12.36 12.52
CA SER A 225 -1.68 -12.82 13.77
C SER A 225 -1.02 -14.09 14.28
N GLN A 226 -0.71 -14.14 15.56
CA GLN A 226 -0.17 -15.35 16.22
C GLN A 226 -1.17 -16.53 16.21
N LYS A 227 -2.45 -16.26 15.96
CA LYS A 227 -3.47 -17.27 15.73
C LYS A 227 -3.43 -17.87 14.32
N SER A 228 -2.66 -17.28 13.41
CA SER A 228 -2.52 -17.80 12.05
C SER A 228 -1.54 -18.96 12.00
N ARG A 229 -1.89 -20.04 11.29
CA ARG A 229 -0.92 -21.10 10.96
C ARG A 229 0.21 -20.61 10.03
N GLY A 230 0.07 -19.42 9.46
CA GLY A 230 1.10 -18.75 8.68
C GLY A 230 2.06 -17.90 9.53
N TRP A 231 1.79 -17.76 10.82
CA TRP A 231 2.66 -17.04 11.73
C TRP A 231 4.00 -17.77 11.95
N SER A 232 5.04 -16.97 12.11
CA SER A 232 6.37 -17.45 12.48
C SER A 232 7.05 -16.39 13.34
N GLN A 233 7.65 -16.82 14.44
CA GLN A 233 8.43 -15.94 15.32
C GLN A 233 9.53 -15.23 14.55
N GLY A 234 10.26 -15.93 13.68
CA GLY A 234 11.36 -15.33 12.91
C GLY A 234 10.90 -14.27 11.91
N VAL A 235 9.67 -14.39 11.33
CA VAL A 235 9.08 -13.33 10.50
C VAL A 235 8.73 -12.10 11.35
N GLU A 236 8.10 -12.29 12.51
CA GLU A 236 7.75 -11.21 13.43
C GLU A 236 9.01 -10.48 13.94
N GLU A 237 10.03 -11.22 14.37
CA GLU A 237 11.31 -10.65 14.80
C GLU A 237 12.01 -9.87 13.68
N ALA A 238 11.96 -10.37 12.46
CA ALA A 238 12.51 -9.67 11.29
C ALA A 238 11.78 -8.33 11.03
N GLN A 239 10.46 -8.31 11.14
CA GLN A 239 9.67 -7.07 11.01
C GLN A 239 9.99 -6.06 12.12
N LYS A 240 10.10 -6.53 13.38
CA LYS A 240 10.51 -5.70 14.54
C LYS A 240 11.93 -5.14 14.37
N ARG A 241 12.85 -5.96 13.87
CA ARG A 241 14.22 -5.54 13.58
C ARG A 241 14.27 -4.47 12.49
N LEU A 242 13.55 -4.65 11.39
CA LEU A 242 13.45 -3.63 10.32
C LEU A 242 12.95 -2.29 10.87
N GLN A 243 11.90 -2.30 11.70
CA GLN A 243 11.40 -1.08 12.35
C GLN A 243 12.44 -0.43 13.26
N SER A 244 13.23 -1.21 13.99
CA SER A 244 14.24 -0.67 14.90
C SER A 244 15.43 -0.04 14.18
N GLU A 245 15.75 -0.49 12.95
CA GLU A 245 16.90 -0.02 12.18
C GLU A 245 16.54 1.13 11.19
N ASP A 246 15.28 1.21 10.73
CA ASP A 246 14.84 2.26 9.81
C ASP A 246 13.62 3.02 10.40
N PRO A 247 13.79 4.31 10.76
CA PRO A 247 12.72 5.12 11.35
C PRO A 247 11.53 5.37 10.39
N ASN A 248 11.64 4.98 9.13
CA ASN A 248 10.56 5.05 8.15
C ASN A 248 9.89 3.70 7.92
N ILE A 249 10.20 2.67 8.71
CA ILE A 249 9.51 1.38 8.71
C ILE A 249 8.71 1.25 10.01
N HIS A 250 7.44 0.94 9.90
CA HIS A 250 6.50 0.92 11.02
C HIS A 250 5.73 -0.39 11.02
N LEU A 251 5.92 -1.21 12.06
CA LEU A 251 5.15 -2.43 12.26
C LEU A 251 3.78 -2.10 12.87
N VAL A 252 2.74 -2.63 12.27
CA VAL A 252 1.34 -2.57 12.74
C VAL A 252 0.96 -3.95 13.26
N GLU A 253 1.13 -4.16 14.56
CA GLU A 253 0.93 -5.45 15.21
C GLU A 253 -0.55 -5.81 15.38
N VAL A 254 -0.86 -7.08 15.10
CA VAL A 254 -2.20 -7.67 15.24
C VAL A 254 -2.10 -9.11 15.82
N PRO A 255 -1.48 -9.29 16.99
CA PRO A 255 -1.14 -10.62 17.50
C PRO A 255 -2.37 -11.51 17.77
N ASN A 256 -3.48 -10.90 18.13
CA ASN A 256 -4.66 -11.62 18.61
C ASN A 256 -5.84 -11.63 17.64
N THR A 257 -5.69 -11.06 16.44
CA THR A 257 -6.78 -11.01 15.45
C THR A 257 -7.27 -12.40 15.05
N THR A 258 -8.57 -12.50 14.84
CA THR A 258 -9.25 -13.73 14.51
C THR A 258 -9.04 -14.15 13.06
N MET A 259 -8.99 -15.48 12.85
CA MET A 259 -8.76 -16.10 11.56
C MET A 259 -10.00 -16.87 11.10
N GLN A 260 -10.21 -16.97 9.78
CA GLN A 260 -11.22 -17.84 9.18
C GLN A 260 -10.94 -19.32 9.49
N LYS A 261 -11.86 -20.21 9.09
CA LYS A 261 -11.75 -21.68 9.32
C LYS A 261 -10.46 -22.29 8.75
N ASP A 262 -9.82 -21.65 7.79
CA ASP A 262 -8.54 -22.12 7.22
C ASP A 262 -7.33 -21.75 8.08
N ASN A 263 -7.53 -20.97 9.14
CA ASN A 263 -6.49 -20.50 10.06
C ASN A 263 -5.33 -19.74 9.38
N ILE A 264 -5.59 -19.11 8.21
CA ILE A 264 -4.60 -18.28 7.49
C ILE A 264 -5.17 -16.89 7.19
N HIS A 265 -6.43 -16.82 6.77
CA HIS A 265 -7.03 -15.57 6.34
C HIS A 265 -7.79 -14.90 7.48
N PHE A 266 -7.69 -13.58 7.57
CA PHE A 266 -8.43 -12.80 8.55
C PHE A 266 -9.94 -13.01 8.41
N THR A 267 -10.65 -13.08 9.54
CA THR A 267 -12.09 -12.83 9.57
C THR A 267 -12.41 -11.40 9.17
N ALA A 268 -13.68 -11.04 9.01
CA ALA A 268 -14.09 -9.66 8.79
C ALA A 268 -13.60 -8.73 9.90
N GLU A 269 -13.76 -9.15 11.15
CA GLU A 269 -13.25 -8.44 12.33
C GLU A 269 -11.73 -8.26 12.28
N GLY A 270 -10.96 -9.34 12.01
CA GLY A 270 -9.50 -9.28 11.92
C GLY A 270 -9.02 -8.35 10.81
N GLY A 271 -9.68 -8.39 9.65
CA GLY A 271 -9.41 -7.48 8.55
C GLY A 271 -9.73 -6.02 8.88
N GLU A 272 -10.82 -5.78 9.60
CA GLU A 272 -11.20 -4.45 10.07
C GLU A 272 -10.22 -3.90 11.10
N ILE A 273 -9.79 -4.71 12.07
CA ILE A 273 -8.78 -4.35 13.07
C ILE A 273 -7.48 -3.91 12.39
N LEU A 274 -6.92 -4.74 11.50
CA LEU A 274 -5.70 -4.36 10.78
C LEU A 274 -5.89 -3.10 9.96
N GLY A 275 -7.01 -2.94 9.28
CA GLY A 275 -7.32 -1.76 8.48
C GLY A 275 -7.38 -0.47 9.29
N LYS A 276 -8.05 -0.49 10.44
CA LYS A 276 -8.11 0.63 11.40
C LYS A 276 -6.74 0.96 11.97
N LYS A 277 -5.95 -0.05 12.35
CA LYS A 277 -4.59 0.13 12.87
C LYS A 277 -3.65 0.72 11.83
N MET A 278 -3.73 0.28 10.56
CA MET A 278 -2.98 0.87 9.45
C MET A 278 -3.33 2.35 9.27
N TYR A 279 -4.63 2.66 9.26
CA TYR A 279 -5.07 4.06 9.21
C TYR A 279 -4.54 4.88 10.39
N ASN A 280 -4.67 4.38 11.62
CA ASN A 280 -4.18 5.07 12.81
C ASN A 280 -2.67 5.31 12.75
N LYS A 281 -1.90 4.37 12.18
CA LYS A 281 -0.47 4.58 11.93
C LYS A 281 -0.22 5.69 10.92
N LEU A 282 -1.04 5.82 9.89
CA LEU A 282 -0.95 6.95 8.95
C LEU A 282 -1.29 8.29 9.63
N VAL A 283 -2.17 8.28 10.65
CA VAL A 283 -2.44 9.47 11.49
C VAL A 283 -1.21 9.85 12.31
N ASP A 284 -0.54 8.89 12.97
CA ASP A 284 0.72 9.11 13.71
C ASP A 284 1.77 9.80 12.84
N LEU A 285 1.90 9.33 11.62
CA LEU A 285 2.87 9.81 10.64
C LEU A 285 2.43 11.12 9.95
N LYS A 286 1.27 11.66 10.31
CA LYS A 286 0.68 12.87 9.68
C LYS A 286 0.43 12.71 8.17
N LEU A 287 0.18 11.49 7.71
CA LEU A 287 -0.05 11.14 6.30
C LEU A 287 -1.54 11.01 5.95
N ALA A 288 -2.42 11.00 6.95
CA ALA A 288 -3.86 10.88 6.79
C ALA A 288 -4.61 12.23 6.67
N GLY A 289 -3.88 13.33 6.55
CA GLY A 289 -4.46 14.68 6.44
C GLY A 289 -4.47 15.46 7.76
N LYS A 290 -4.60 16.80 7.66
CA LYS A 290 -4.49 17.71 8.82
C LYS A 290 -5.58 17.54 9.88
N LYS A 291 -6.74 17.00 9.51
CA LYS A 291 -7.90 16.83 10.40
C LYS A 291 -8.12 15.35 10.78
N ALA A 292 -7.17 14.50 10.47
CA ALA A 292 -7.26 13.07 10.78
C ALA A 292 -7.32 12.85 12.30
N LYS A 293 -8.14 11.90 12.72
CA LYS A 293 -8.31 11.49 14.11
C LYS A 293 -8.16 9.98 14.20
N TYR A 294 -7.69 9.50 15.33
CA TYR A 294 -7.68 8.08 15.62
C TYR A 294 -9.07 7.47 15.59
N ILE A 295 -9.14 6.26 15.09
CA ILE A 295 -10.35 5.43 15.11
C ILE A 295 -10.19 4.39 16.22
N PRO A 296 -11.18 4.23 17.12
CA PRO A 296 -11.13 3.18 18.13
C PRO A 296 -10.97 1.78 17.50
N VAL A 297 -10.11 0.97 18.11
CA VAL A 297 -9.88 -0.42 17.74
C VAL A 297 -10.15 -1.27 18.96
N GLU A 298 -11.17 -2.10 18.88
CA GLU A 298 -11.49 -3.11 19.91
C GLU A 298 -10.80 -4.41 19.50
N GLU A 299 -9.99 -5.01 20.43
CA GLU A 299 -9.23 -6.26 20.22
C GLU A 299 -9.74 -7.38 21.13
#